data_b8b493e569d80de897c4181a172fc072
#
_entry.id   b8b493e569d80de897c4181a172fc072
#
_cell.length_a   1.000
_cell.length_b   1.000
_cell.length_c   1.000
_cell.angle_alpha   90.00
_cell.angle_beta   90.00
_cell.angle_gamma   90.00
#
_symmetry.space_group_name_H-M   'P 1'
#
loop_
_entity.id
_entity.type
_entity.pdbx_description
1 polymer ?
#
loop_
_entity_poly.entity_id
_entity_poly.type
_entity_poly.pdbx_seq_one_letter_code
_entity_poly.pdbx_strand_id
1 'polypeptide(L)'
;MMTGDNLKTGTEIARQAGFRDIWAIEAKDFDSAITAPVNGRRFPNVIARCTPDDKLRILKWAQEKRYVCAMTGDGVNDSPSLNHADVGIAMGSGTSVAKEASDIVLLDDAFPSIVTGIKWGRSLFKNIKNFLFLQLSINVSACMVAVFGPLVGVEMPFTVTQFLWINLVMDALAAIAL
;
A
#
# COMPACT_ATOMS: atom_id res chain seq x y z
N MET A 1 -8.00 -4.36 13.85
CA MET A 1 -7.99 -5.84 13.86
C MET A 1 -9.39 -6.34 13.57
N MET A 2 -9.57 -7.20 12.57
CA MET A 2 -10.82 -7.91 12.30
C MET A 2 -10.62 -9.39 12.63
N THR A 3 -11.54 -9.97 13.41
CA THR A 3 -11.44 -11.37 13.83
C THR A 3 -12.80 -12.05 13.83
N GLY A 4 -12.81 -13.35 13.55
CA GLY A 4 -14.01 -14.20 13.72
C GLY A 4 -14.33 -14.53 15.17
N ASP A 5 -13.37 -14.34 16.09
CA ASP A 5 -13.52 -14.60 17.51
C ASP A 5 -14.53 -13.69 18.19
N ASN A 6 -14.89 -14.03 19.42
CA ASN A 6 -15.79 -13.20 20.23
C ASN A 6 -15.08 -11.89 20.65
N LEU A 7 -15.90 -10.89 21.04
CA LEU A 7 -15.43 -9.55 21.38
C LEU A 7 -14.39 -9.54 22.51
N LYS A 8 -14.54 -10.40 23.54
CA LYS A 8 -13.61 -10.47 24.67
C LYS A 8 -12.24 -10.99 24.25
N THR A 9 -12.21 -12.08 23.48
CA THR A 9 -10.97 -12.67 22.94
C THR A 9 -10.27 -11.69 22.02
N GLY A 10 -11.00 -11.09 21.06
CA GLY A 10 -10.44 -10.11 20.13
C GLY A 10 -9.86 -8.88 20.83
N THR A 11 -10.54 -8.38 21.87
CA THR A 11 -10.05 -7.25 22.68
C THR A 11 -8.76 -7.60 23.45
N GLU A 12 -8.70 -8.80 24.02
CA GLU A 12 -7.53 -9.26 24.77
C GLU A 12 -6.30 -9.48 23.86
N ILE A 13 -6.49 -10.10 22.69
CA ILE A 13 -5.43 -10.25 21.70
C ILE A 13 -4.94 -8.87 21.21
N ALA A 14 -5.84 -7.93 20.96
CA ALA A 14 -5.46 -6.58 20.56
C ALA A 14 -4.64 -5.87 21.65
N ARG A 15 -5.00 -6.05 22.93
CA ARG A 15 -4.26 -5.51 24.07
C ARG A 15 -2.85 -6.09 24.15
N GLN A 16 -2.70 -7.41 23.99
CA GLN A 16 -1.41 -8.08 23.93
C GLN A 16 -0.57 -7.64 22.73
N ALA A 17 -1.21 -7.35 21.59
CA ALA A 17 -0.56 -6.77 20.41
C ALA A 17 -0.16 -5.29 20.57
N GLY A 18 -0.43 -4.68 21.72
CA GLY A 18 -0.01 -3.31 22.02
C GLY A 18 -0.98 -2.22 21.57
N PHE A 19 -2.21 -2.55 21.22
CA PHE A 19 -3.24 -1.55 20.93
C PHE A 19 -3.56 -0.77 22.19
N ARG A 20 -3.53 0.56 22.09
CA ARG A 20 -3.92 1.48 23.17
C ARG A 20 -5.33 2.02 22.89
N ASP A 21 -6.06 2.34 23.97
CA ASP A 21 -7.42 2.90 23.87
C ASP A 21 -8.32 2.08 22.94
N ILE A 22 -8.54 0.84 23.27
CA ILE A 22 -9.26 -0.11 22.43
C ILE A 22 -10.73 0.28 22.32
N TRP A 23 -11.20 0.56 21.10
CA TRP A 23 -12.60 0.64 20.75
C TRP A 23 -12.97 -0.61 19.98
N ALA A 24 -13.59 -1.56 20.68
CA ALA A 24 -13.97 -2.85 20.14
C ALA A 24 -15.47 -2.92 19.91
N ILE A 25 -15.90 -3.45 18.78
CA ILE A 25 -17.31 -3.66 18.42
C ILE A 25 -17.50 -5.05 17.83
N GLU A 26 -18.75 -5.54 17.76
CA GLU A 26 -19.11 -6.67 16.92
C GLU A 26 -19.40 -6.21 15.47
N ALA A 27 -19.18 -7.08 14.49
CA ALA A 27 -19.36 -6.77 13.07
C ALA A 27 -20.78 -6.26 12.73
N LYS A 28 -21.80 -6.77 13.43
CA LYS A 28 -23.18 -6.32 13.27
C LYS A 28 -23.43 -4.84 13.62
N ASP A 29 -22.60 -4.28 14.52
CA ASP A 29 -22.73 -2.90 15.00
C ASP A 29 -21.87 -1.91 14.19
N PHE A 30 -21.21 -2.40 13.14
CA PHE A 30 -20.25 -1.61 12.35
C PHE A 30 -20.88 -0.36 11.73
N ASP A 31 -22.03 -0.49 11.09
CA ASP A 31 -22.68 0.62 10.40
C ASP A 31 -23.12 1.73 11.36
N SER A 32 -23.58 1.33 12.57
CA SER A 32 -23.92 2.28 13.62
C SER A 32 -22.66 2.98 14.18
N ALA A 33 -21.59 2.25 14.34
CA ALA A 33 -20.34 2.77 14.89
C ALA A 33 -19.65 3.80 13.99
N ILE A 34 -19.69 3.62 12.67
CA ILE A 34 -19.09 4.56 11.71
C ILE A 34 -19.87 5.87 11.55
N THR A 35 -21.17 5.87 11.89
CA THR A 35 -22.02 7.08 11.88
C THR A 35 -21.84 7.94 13.13
N ALA A 36 -21.44 7.35 14.26
CA ALA A 36 -21.28 8.04 15.54
C ALA A 36 -19.83 7.89 16.05
N PRO A 37 -18.92 8.83 15.73
CA PRO A 37 -17.53 8.76 16.18
C PRO A 37 -17.43 8.74 17.71
N VAL A 38 -16.65 7.80 18.26
CA VAL A 38 -16.43 7.68 19.70
C VAL A 38 -15.04 8.23 20.06
N ASN A 39 -14.95 9.10 21.04
CA ASN A 39 -13.69 9.70 21.53
C ASN A 39 -12.84 10.33 20.40
N GLY A 40 -13.46 10.98 19.41
CA GLY A 40 -12.76 11.59 18.29
C GLY A 40 -12.22 10.60 17.24
N ARG A 41 -12.47 9.32 17.41
CA ARG A 41 -12.10 8.27 16.45
C ARG A 41 -13.24 8.03 15.47
N ARG A 42 -12.88 7.96 14.21
CA ARG A 42 -13.82 7.72 13.11
C ARG A 42 -14.04 6.24 12.81
N PHE A 43 -13.23 5.35 13.43
CA PHE A 43 -13.19 3.94 13.09
C PHE A 43 -12.79 3.07 14.30
N PRO A 44 -13.51 1.97 14.59
CA PRO A 44 -13.14 1.03 15.65
C PRO A 44 -11.82 0.32 15.29
N ASN A 45 -10.98 0.12 16.29
CA ASN A 45 -9.70 -0.56 16.07
C ASN A 45 -9.77 -2.08 16.26
N VAL A 46 -10.86 -2.60 16.80
CA VAL A 46 -11.15 -4.03 16.89
C VAL A 46 -12.59 -4.29 16.45
N ILE A 47 -12.76 -5.19 15.49
CA ILE A 47 -14.07 -5.65 15.03
C ILE A 47 -14.08 -7.18 15.17
N ALA A 48 -14.97 -7.68 16.01
CA ALA A 48 -15.09 -9.07 16.39
C ALA A 48 -16.29 -9.74 15.73
N ARG A 49 -16.33 -11.09 15.74
CA ARG A 49 -17.39 -11.91 15.11
C ARG A 49 -17.60 -11.57 13.64
N CYS A 50 -16.52 -11.26 12.93
CA CYS A 50 -16.57 -11.02 11.49
C CYS A 50 -16.77 -12.33 10.74
N THR A 51 -17.80 -12.38 9.90
CA THR A 51 -17.91 -13.37 8.83
C THR A 51 -16.98 -12.97 7.67
N PRO A 52 -16.72 -13.87 6.71
CA PRO A 52 -15.98 -13.51 5.48
C PRO A 52 -16.61 -12.33 4.73
N ASP A 53 -17.95 -12.30 4.66
CA ASP A 53 -18.70 -11.22 4.01
C ASP A 53 -18.55 -9.88 4.78
N ASP A 54 -18.51 -9.92 6.11
CA ASP A 54 -18.27 -8.73 6.93
C ASP A 54 -16.86 -8.17 6.67
N LYS A 55 -15.85 -9.03 6.60
CA LYS A 55 -14.47 -8.60 6.28
C LYS A 55 -14.42 -7.90 4.93
N LEU A 56 -15.05 -8.46 3.90
CA LEU A 56 -15.13 -7.87 2.58
C LEU A 56 -15.92 -6.54 2.58
N ARG A 57 -17.03 -6.48 3.31
CA ARG A 57 -17.87 -5.27 3.44
C ARG A 57 -17.09 -4.11 4.09
N ILE A 58 -16.40 -4.40 5.18
CA ILE A 58 -15.59 -3.41 5.92
C ILE A 58 -14.43 -2.92 5.05
N LEU A 59 -13.78 -3.83 4.31
CA LEU A 59 -12.72 -3.50 3.39
C LEU A 59 -13.19 -2.55 2.29
N LYS A 60 -14.31 -2.88 1.62
CA LYS A 60 -14.90 -2.02 0.58
C LYS A 60 -15.25 -0.64 1.12
N TRP A 61 -15.86 -0.58 2.30
CA TRP A 61 -16.16 0.69 2.96
C TRP A 61 -14.90 1.53 3.18
N ALA A 62 -13.79 0.91 3.62
CA ALA A 62 -12.54 1.62 3.83
C ALA A 62 -11.95 2.15 2.50
N GLN A 63 -12.01 1.36 1.43
CA GLN A 63 -11.56 1.76 0.08
C GLN A 63 -12.41 2.89 -0.50
N GLU A 64 -13.74 2.89 -0.30
CA GLU A 64 -14.63 4.00 -0.66
C GLU A 64 -14.25 5.32 0.04
N LYS A 65 -13.71 5.24 1.25
CA LYS A 65 -13.13 6.38 1.98
C LYS A 65 -11.71 6.73 1.54
N ARG A 66 -11.19 6.11 0.47
CA ARG A 66 -9.85 6.30 -0.10
C ARG A 66 -8.70 5.88 0.83
N TYR A 67 -8.96 4.94 1.73
CA TYR A 67 -7.88 4.28 2.47
C TYR A 67 -7.25 3.20 1.58
N VAL A 68 -5.93 3.10 1.62
CA VAL A 68 -5.20 1.97 1.06
C VAL A 68 -5.20 0.85 2.10
N CYS A 69 -5.78 -0.28 1.76
CA CYS A 69 -6.05 -1.37 2.68
C CYS A 69 -5.19 -2.59 2.37
N ALA A 70 -4.41 -3.02 3.34
CA ALA A 70 -3.77 -4.34 3.30
C ALA A 70 -4.59 -5.33 4.16
N MET A 71 -4.73 -6.55 3.66
CA MET A 71 -5.39 -7.64 4.37
C MET A 71 -4.42 -8.78 4.58
N THR A 72 -4.45 -9.38 5.76
CA THR A 72 -3.74 -10.63 6.06
C THR A 72 -4.73 -11.76 6.27
N GLY A 73 -4.40 -12.95 5.79
CA GLY A 73 -5.23 -14.13 5.96
C GLY A 73 -4.45 -15.41 5.71
N ASP A 74 -4.95 -16.53 6.23
CA ASP A 74 -4.34 -17.87 6.12
C ASP A 74 -5.32 -18.92 5.57
N GLY A 75 -6.61 -18.63 5.59
CA GLY A 75 -7.67 -19.56 5.25
C GLY A 75 -8.40 -19.27 3.93
N VAL A 76 -9.13 -20.27 3.46
CA VAL A 76 -10.02 -20.15 2.28
C VAL A 76 -11.05 -19.03 2.48
N ASN A 77 -11.52 -18.85 3.71
CA ASN A 77 -12.52 -17.84 4.07
C ASN A 77 -12.02 -16.39 3.90
N ASP A 78 -10.70 -16.19 3.90
CA ASP A 78 -10.09 -14.88 3.74
C ASP A 78 -9.82 -14.52 2.27
N SER A 79 -9.85 -15.51 1.37
CA SER A 79 -9.50 -15.34 -0.05
C SER A 79 -10.30 -14.23 -0.75
N PRO A 80 -11.62 -14.06 -0.54
CA PRO A 80 -12.36 -12.96 -1.16
C PRO A 80 -11.85 -11.58 -0.70
N SER A 81 -11.48 -11.45 0.57
CA SER A 81 -10.95 -10.21 1.14
C SER A 81 -9.50 -9.96 0.74
N LEU A 82 -8.68 -11.01 0.64
CA LEU A 82 -7.30 -10.94 0.15
C LEU A 82 -7.25 -10.45 -1.30
N ASN A 83 -8.06 -11.05 -2.17
CA ASN A 83 -8.12 -10.67 -3.59
C ASN A 83 -8.66 -9.25 -3.82
N HIS A 84 -9.52 -8.77 -2.93
CA HIS A 84 -10.14 -7.44 -3.07
C HIS A 84 -9.33 -6.32 -2.40
N ALA A 85 -8.40 -6.65 -1.53
CA ALA A 85 -7.53 -5.68 -0.87
C ALA A 85 -6.59 -5.00 -1.87
N ASP A 86 -6.13 -3.78 -1.54
CA ASP A 86 -5.07 -3.12 -2.33
C ASP A 86 -3.74 -3.87 -2.21
N VAL A 87 -3.55 -4.61 -1.10
CA VAL A 87 -2.45 -5.54 -0.90
C VAL A 87 -2.95 -6.73 -0.09
N GLY A 88 -3.09 -7.89 -0.72
CA GLY A 88 -3.39 -9.16 -0.06
C GLY A 88 -2.10 -9.84 0.41
N ILE A 89 -2.06 -10.28 1.67
CA ILE A 89 -0.91 -10.92 2.29
C ILE A 89 -1.34 -12.27 2.87
N ALA A 90 -0.86 -13.37 2.31
CA ALA A 90 -1.08 -14.70 2.86
C ALA A 90 0.07 -15.14 3.77
N MET A 91 -0.26 -15.94 4.78
CA MET A 91 0.74 -16.63 5.61
C MET A 91 1.37 -17.78 4.84
N GLY A 92 2.65 -18.06 5.09
CA GLY A 92 3.37 -19.17 4.47
C GLY A 92 2.80 -20.54 4.84
N SER A 93 2.28 -20.67 6.06
CA SER A 93 1.52 -21.85 6.52
C SER A 93 0.07 -21.90 6.03
N GLY A 94 -0.42 -20.81 5.39
CA GLY A 94 -1.79 -20.71 4.89
C GLY A 94 -2.10 -21.66 3.73
N THR A 95 -3.40 -21.77 3.41
CA THR A 95 -3.90 -22.62 2.33
C THR A 95 -3.42 -22.14 0.95
N SER A 96 -3.36 -23.07 -0.02
CA SER A 96 -3.03 -22.72 -1.43
C SER A 96 -3.97 -21.67 -1.99
N VAL A 97 -5.26 -21.76 -1.66
CA VAL A 97 -6.28 -20.80 -2.11
C VAL A 97 -6.03 -19.39 -1.57
N ALA A 98 -5.63 -19.26 -0.29
CA ALA A 98 -5.26 -17.97 0.28
C ALA A 98 -4.00 -17.39 -0.38
N LYS A 99 -3.00 -18.23 -0.66
CA LYS A 99 -1.76 -17.83 -1.35
C LYS A 99 -2.02 -17.38 -2.78
N GLU A 100 -2.86 -18.08 -3.52
CA GLU A 100 -3.24 -17.71 -4.90
C GLU A 100 -4.06 -16.41 -4.95
N ALA A 101 -4.83 -16.13 -3.89
CA ALA A 101 -5.63 -14.90 -3.78
C ALA A 101 -4.84 -13.70 -3.25
N SER A 102 -3.57 -13.84 -2.90
CA SER A 102 -2.74 -12.81 -2.30
C SER A 102 -1.66 -12.29 -3.25
N ASP A 103 -1.21 -11.05 -3.02
CA ASP A 103 -0.09 -10.42 -3.75
C ASP A 103 1.26 -10.79 -3.13
N ILE A 104 1.28 -11.06 -1.82
CA ILE A 104 2.49 -11.33 -1.03
C ILE A 104 2.27 -12.59 -0.19
N VAL A 105 3.27 -13.44 -0.10
CA VAL A 105 3.29 -14.60 0.80
C VAL A 105 4.42 -14.43 1.82
N LEU A 106 4.07 -14.48 3.11
CA LEU A 106 5.00 -14.41 4.23
C LEU A 106 5.55 -15.81 4.54
N LEU A 107 6.76 -16.09 4.12
CA LEU A 107 7.36 -17.41 4.29
C LEU A 107 7.68 -17.77 5.75
N ASP A 108 7.90 -16.76 6.59
CA ASP A 108 8.26 -16.91 8.01
C ASP A 108 7.06 -16.75 8.97
N ASP A 109 5.86 -16.50 8.43
CA ASP A 109 4.63 -16.26 9.19
C ASP A 109 4.76 -15.16 10.27
N ALA A 110 5.74 -14.26 10.12
CA ALA A 110 6.07 -13.28 11.13
C ALA A 110 5.51 -11.90 10.80
N PHE A 111 4.65 -11.36 11.66
CA PHE A 111 4.10 -10.01 11.50
C PHE A 111 5.17 -8.91 11.38
N PRO A 112 6.33 -8.96 12.07
CA PRO A 112 7.42 -7.98 11.88
C PRO A 112 7.94 -7.92 10.44
N SER A 113 7.87 -9.00 9.68
CA SER A 113 8.28 -9.03 8.28
C SER A 113 7.38 -8.20 7.38
N ILE A 114 6.07 -8.10 7.70
CA ILE A 114 5.15 -7.16 7.05
C ILE A 114 5.63 -5.72 7.25
N VAL A 115 5.97 -5.36 8.49
CA VAL A 115 6.44 -4.01 8.82
C VAL A 115 7.74 -3.68 8.08
N THR A 116 8.64 -4.66 7.99
CA THR A 116 9.88 -4.53 7.24
C THR A 116 9.61 -4.37 5.75
N GLY A 117 8.73 -5.17 5.17
CA GLY A 117 8.28 -5.06 3.77
C GLY A 117 7.69 -3.68 3.46
N ILE A 118 6.84 -3.16 4.35
CA ILE A 118 6.28 -1.79 4.19
C ILE A 118 7.38 -0.72 4.22
N LYS A 119 8.37 -0.84 5.10
CA LYS A 119 9.52 0.10 5.15
C LYS A 119 10.30 0.08 3.84
N TRP A 120 10.62 -1.10 3.34
CA TRP A 120 11.32 -1.27 2.07
C TRP A 120 10.50 -0.74 0.89
N GLY A 121 9.22 -1.09 0.81
CA GLY A 121 8.33 -0.60 -0.24
C GLY A 121 8.22 0.93 -0.26
N ARG A 122 8.12 1.57 0.92
CA ARG A 122 8.11 3.04 1.03
C ARG A 122 9.44 3.66 0.60
N SER A 123 10.56 3.03 0.93
CA SER A 123 11.89 3.50 0.50
C SER A 123 12.04 3.39 -1.01
N LEU A 124 11.67 2.25 -1.58
CA LEU A 124 11.70 2.01 -3.02
C LEU A 124 10.80 3.00 -3.77
N PHE A 125 9.57 3.20 -3.32
CA PHE A 125 8.65 4.16 -3.91
C PHE A 125 9.20 5.59 -3.89
N LYS A 126 9.84 5.99 -2.79
CA LYS A 126 10.50 7.31 -2.68
C LYS A 126 11.64 7.45 -3.69
N ASN A 127 12.45 6.41 -3.86
CA ASN A 127 13.55 6.41 -4.82
C ASN A 127 13.03 6.51 -6.26
N ILE A 128 12.05 5.69 -6.63
CA ILE A 128 11.39 5.75 -7.95
C ILE A 128 10.80 7.14 -8.21
N LYS A 129 10.10 7.70 -7.24
CA LYS A 129 9.53 9.04 -7.36
C LYS A 129 10.59 10.11 -7.59
N ASN A 130 11.68 10.07 -6.83
CA ASN A 130 12.79 11.02 -6.99
C ASN A 130 13.47 10.88 -8.36
N PHE A 131 13.67 9.64 -8.82
CA PHE A 131 14.20 9.36 -10.14
C PHE A 131 13.30 9.93 -11.25
N LEU A 132 12.01 9.62 -11.21
CA LEU A 132 11.06 10.15 -12.21
C LEU A 132 11.04 11.67 -12.22
N PHE A 133 11.11 12.31 -11.04
CA PHE A 133 11.13 13.76 -10.94
C PHE A 133 12.38 14.36 -11.59
N LEU A 134 13.54 13.76 -11.34
CA LEU A 134 14.81 14.17 -11.95
C LEU A 134 14.76 13.99 -13.48
N GLN A 135 14.33 12.82 -13.94
CA GLN A 135 14.23 12.49 -15.35
C GLN A 135 13.30 13.45 -16.10
N LEU A 136 12.09 13.69 -15.56
CA LEU A 136 11.15 14.63 -16.15
C LEU A 136 11.70 16.06 -16.18
N SER A 137 12.37 16.51 -15.11
CA SER A 137 12.94 17.85 -15.04
C SER A 137 14.00 18.08 -16.12
N ILE A 138 14.88 17.09 -16.33
CA ILE A 138 15.92 17.16 -17.36
C ILE A 138 15.29 17.16 -18.75
N ASN A 139 14.33 16.28 -19.03
CA ASN A 139 13.68 16.20 -20.32
C ASN A 139 12.89 17.49 -20.66
N VAL A 140 12.16 18.05 -19.66
CA VAL A 140 11.46 19.31 -19.84
C VAL A 140 12.44 20.47 -20.09
N SER A 141 13.52 20.53 -19.32
CA SER A 141 14.56 21.57 -19.51
C SER A 141 15.19 21.50 -20.91
N ALA A 142 15.52 20.31 -21.36
CA ALA A 142 16.07 20.09 -22.69
C ALA A 142 15.08 20.46 -23.80
N CYS A 143 13.80 20.13 -23.63
CA CYS A 143 12.75 20.54 -24.55
C CYS A 143 12.59 22.07 -24.60
N MET A 144 12.61 22.73 -23.45
CA MET A 144 12.58 24.19 -23.36
C MET A 144 13.77 24.83 -24.10
N VAL A 145 14.99 24.34 -23.89
CA VAL A 145 16.19 24.84 -24.59
C VAL A 145 16.08 24.62 -26.10
N ALA A 146 15.60 23.46 -26.54
CA ALA A 146 15.43 23.17 -27.96
C ALA A 146 14.37 24.05 -28.65
N VAL A 147 13.31 24.42 -27.95
CA VAL A 147 12.24 25.27 -28.49
C VAL A 147 12.60 26.75 -28.45
N PHE A 148 13.12 27.23 -27.33
CA PHE A 148 13.36 28.65 -27.10
C PHE A 148 14.73 29.12 -27.63
N GLY A 149 15.73 28.22 -27.71
CA GLY A 149 17.06 28.56 -28.23
C GLY A 149 17.05 29.21 -29.60
N PRO A 150 16.43 28.58 -30.61
CA PRO A 150 16.29 29.18 -31.95
C PRO A 150 15.50 30.50 -32.01
N LEU A 151 14.49 30.66 -31.12
CA LEU A 151 13.70 31.91 -31.07
C LEU A 151 14.52 33.11 -30.59
N VAL A 152 15.57 32.89 -29.80
CA VAL A 152 16.49 33.94 -29.31
C VAL A 152 17.71 34.07 -30.20
N GLY A 153 17.78 33.32 -31.30
CA GLY A 153 18.89 33.40 -32.27
C GLY A 153 20.13 32.58 -31.86
N VAL A 154 19.99 31.68 -30.94
CA VAL A 154 21.06 30.73 -30.55
C VAL A 154 20.94 29.49 -31.43
N GLU A 155 22.06 29.04 -32.01
CA GLU A 155 22.09 27.76 -32.73
C GLU A 155 21.71 26.58 -31.80
N MET A 156 21.13 25.52 -32.39
CA MET A 156 20.71 24.35 -31.64
C MET A 156 21.85 23.83 -30.76
N PRO A 157 21.72 23.88 -29.42
CA PRO A 157 22.83 23.55 -28.51
C PRO A 157 23.14 22.04 -28.47
N PHE A 158 22.20 21.21 -28.91
CA PHE A 158 22.36 19.75 -28.90
C PHE A 158 21.89 19.15 -30.21
N THR A 159 22.70 18.23 -30.75
CA THR A 159 22.25 17.34 -31.81
C THR A 159 21.38 16.21 -31.24
N VAL A 160 20.54 15.62 -32.06
CA VAL A 160 19.69 14.48 -31.68
C VAL A 160 20.53 13.35 -31.07
N THR A 161 21.70 13.08 -31.63
CA THR A 161 22.63 12.05 -31.16
C THR A 161 23.16 12.36 -29.75
N GLN A 162 23.52 13.62 -29.48
CA GLN A 162 24.00 14.05 -28.15
C GLN A 162 22.88 13.92 -27.11
N PHE A 163 21.64 14.26 -27.49
CA PHE A 163 20.50 14.14 -26.60
C PHE A 163 20.18 12.68 -26.25
N LEU A 164 20.25 11.77 -27.20
CA LEU A 164 20.11 10.34 -26.99
C LEU A 164 21.23 9.78 -26.09
N TRP A 165 22.47 10.25 -26.28
CA TRP A 165 23.60 9.85 -25.43
C TRP A 165 23.44 10.29 -23.98
N ILE A 166 23.01 11.53 -23.74
CA ILE A 166 22.76 12.07 -22.40
C ILE A 166 21.68 11.23 -21.71
N ASN A 167 20.57 10.95 -22.37
CA ASN A 167 19.49 10.12 -21.81
C ASN A 167 19.98 8.70 -21.49
N LEU A 168 20.71 8.05 -22.42
CA LEU A 168 21.22 6.70 -22.22
C LEU A 168 22.18 6.60 -21.02
N VAL A 169 23.14 7.52 -20.91
CA VAL A 169 24.11 7.54 -19.81
C VAL A 169 23.41 7.85 -18.48
N MET A 170 22.48 8.78 -18.50
CA MET A 170 21.72 9.17 -17.29
C MET A 170 20.85 8.03 -16.79
N ASP A 171 20.14 7.32 -17.68
CA ASP A 171 19.32 6.17 -17.32
C ASP A 171 20.15 5.01 -16.76
N ALA A 172 21.32 4.76 -17.34
CA ALA A 172 22.26 3.75 -16.83
C ALA A 172 22.78 4.10 -15.43
N LEU A 173 23.20 5.35 -15.19
CA LEU A 173 23.66 5.78 -13.88
C LEU A 173 22.55 5.81 -12.83
N ALA A 174 21.34 6.19 -13.23
CA ALA A 174 20.18 6.19 -12.35
C ALA A 174 19.76 4.76 -11.97
N ALA A 175 19.84 3.81 -12.90
CA ALA A 175 19.56 2.39 -12.62
C ALA A 175 20.56 1.77 -11.63
N ILE A 176 21.79 2.28 -11.58
CA ILE A 176 22.80 1.84 -10.60
C ILE A 176 22.53 2.47 -9.21
N ALA A 177 21.94 3.67 -9.17
CA ALA A 177 21.68 4.40 -7.93
C ALA A 177 20.37 3.98 -7.23
N LEU A 178 19.48 3.26 -7.90
CA LEU A 178 18.22 2.70 -7.38
C LEU A 178 18.44 1.36 -6.68
#